data_f6d63856e1487de48d7e2699dfc39a81
#
_entry.id   f6d63856e1487de48d7e2699dfc39a81
#
_cell.length_a   1.000
_cell.length_b   1.000
_cell.length_c   1.000
_cell.angle_alpha   90.00
_cell.angle_beta   90.00
_cell.angle_gamma   90.00
#
_symmetry.space_group_name_H-M   'P 1'
#
loop_
_entity.id
_entity.type
_entity.pdbx_description
1 polymer ?
#
loop_
_entity_poly.entity_id
_entity_poly.type
_entity_poly.pdbx_seq_one_letter_code
_entity_poly.pdbx_strand_id
1 'polypeptide(L)'
;MSKKNSHAFSESKTATALLNSRPSCPFMPVFGAPQVMFERGQGTQLWDVNGKRYLDFLCGIAVTSLGHSNPVVAAAISHQANTLLHVSNFFANPVATQTALMVDKLLSNASGEDAGYGQVFFCNSGAE
;
A
#
# COMPACT_ATOMS: atom_id res chain seq x y z
N MET A 1 -4.33 33.69 -0.95
CA MET A 1 -3.78 33.28 -2.28
C MET A 1 -3.01 32.01 -2.09
N SER A 2 -3.67 30.88 -2.28
CA SER A 2 -3.09 29.54 -2.11
C SER A 2 -2.49 29.11 -3.44
N LYS A 3 -1.15 28.95 -3.50
CA LYS A 3 -0.49 28.34 -4.65
C LYS A 3 -0.79 26.85 -4.63
N LYS A 4 -1.60 26.39 -5.56
CA LYS A 4 -1.79 24.99 -5.89
C LYS A 4 -0.42 24.39 -6.22
N ASN A 5 0.09 23.49 -5.38
CA ASN A 5 1.20 22.61 -5.72
C ASN A 5 0.69 21.60 -6.76
N SER A 6 0.72 21.99 -8.02
CA SER A 6 0.53 21.10 -9.16
C SER A 6 1.88 20.47 -9.53
N HIS A 7 2.38 19.54 -8.73
CA HIS A 7 3.27 18.51 -9.23
C HIS A 7 2.41 17.32 -9.70
N ALA A 8 1.45 17.62 -10.57
CA ALA A 8 0.99 16.61 -11.51
C ALA A 8 2.18 16.33 -12.43
N PHE A 9 2.64 15.10 -12.49
CA PHE A 9 3.48 14.61 -13.58
C PHE A 9 2.72 14.92 -14.87
N SER A 10 2.91 16.12 -15.40
CA SER A 10 2.35 16.52 -16.67
C SER A 10 3.16 15.84 -17.75
N GLU A 11 2.46 15.03 -18.51
CA GLU A 11 2.76 14.40 -19.77
C GLU A 11 2.79 12.88 -19.69
N SER A 12 1.62 12.28 -19.96
CA SER A 12 1.46 10.82 -20.14
C SER A 12 2.41 10.25 -21.20
N LYS A 13 2.83 11.10 -22.14
CA LYS A 13 3.88 10.78 -23.14
C LYS A 13 5.26 10.60 -22.51
N THR A 14 5.57 11.34 -21.44
CA THR A 14 6.89 11.32 -20.81
C THR A 14 7.08 10.06 -19.97
N ALA A 15 6.05 9.56 -19.30
CA ALA A 15 6.15 8.36 -18.46
C ALA A 15 6.34 7.08 -19.29
N THR A 16 5.57 6.92 -20.38
CA THR A 16 5.77 5.81 -21.32
C THR A 16 7.10 5.98 -22.09
N ALA A 17 7.50 7.20 -22.44
CA ALA A 17 8.78 7.48 -23.06
C ALA A 17 9.95 7.18 -22.12
N LEU A 18 9.82 7.40 -20.81
CA LEU A 18 10.85 7.06 -19.82
C LEU A 18 11.07 5.55 -19.69
N LEU A 19 10.02 4.73 -19.82
CA LEU A 19 10.17 3.27 -19.85
C LEU A 19 10.87 2.80 -21.15
N ASN A 20 10.67 3.53 -22.26
CA ASN A 20 11.18 3.17 -23.60
C ASN A 20 12.45 3.92 -24.01
N SER A 21 12.86 4.96 -23.28
CA SER A 21 13.96 5.85 -23.66
C SER A 21 15.35 5.35 -23.25
N ARG A 22 15.42 4.28 -22.47
CA ARG A 22 16.67 3.65 -22.06
C ARG A 22 16.87 2.33 -22.79
N PRO A 23 18.14 1.89 -22.99
CA PRO A 23 18.41 0.54 -23.50
C PRO A 23 17.83 -0.57 -22.62
N SER A 24 17.48 -0.25 -21.34
CA SER A 24 16.84 -1.16 -20.40
C SER A 24 15.87 -0.40 -19.49
N CYS A 25 14.77 -1.06 -19.10
CA CYS A 25 13.87 -0.58 -18.07
C CYS A 25 14.67 -0.25 -16.78
N PRO A 26 14.37 0.85 -16.06
CA PRO A 26 15.06 1.19 -14.81
C PRO A 26 14.83 0.21 -13.66
N PHE A 27 13.83 -0.65 -13.77
CA PHE A 27 13.57 -1.70 -12.77
C PHE A 27 14.40 -2.95 -13.04
N MET A 28 14.89 -3.58 -11.97
CA MET A 28 15.52 -4.90 -12.08
C MET A 28 14.50 -5.89 -12.67
N PRO A 29 14.86 -6.67 -13.69
CA PRO A 29 13.92 -7.54 -14.41
C PRO A 29 13.65 -8.86 -13.66
N VAL A 30 13.23 -8.78 -12.39
CA VAL A 30 12.91 -9.96 -11.57
C VAL A 30 11.71 -10.70 -12.12
N PHE A 31 10.73 -9.97 -12.65
CA PHE A 31 9.49 -10.52 -13.24
C PHE A 31 9.34 -10.16 -14.73
N GLY A 32 10.44 -9.76 -15.38
CA GLY A 32 10.42 -9.19 -16.73
C GLY A 32 10.15 -7.69 -16.73
N ALA A 33 10.18 -7.08 -17.93
CA ALA A 33 9.90 -5.66 -18.08
C ALA A 33 8.40 -5.37 -17.86
N PRO A 34 8.05 -4.31 -17.10
CA PRO A 34 6.65 -3.91 -16.93
C PRO A 34 5.99 -3.59 -18.28
N GLN A 35 4.79 -4.14 -18.52
CA GLN A 35 4.05 -3.96 -19.77
C GLN A 35 3.09 -2.77 -19.73
N VAL A 36 2.67 -2.35 -18.53
CA VAL A 36 1.70 -1.28 -18.32
C VAL A 36 2.18 -0.40 -17.18
N MET A 37 2.02 0.91 -17.35
CA MET A 37 2.24 1.88 -16.28
C MET A 37 0.90 2.39 -15.80
N PHE A 38 0.51 2.03 -14.58
CA PHE A 38 -0.69 2.53 -13.92
C PHE A 38 -0.43 3.85 -13.23
N GLU A 39 -1.37 4.80 -13.34
CA GLU A 39 -1.30 6.12 -12.74
C GLU A 39 -2.24 6.27 -11.55
N ARG A 40 -3.43 5.66 -11.61
CA ARG A 40 -4.44 5.75 -10.56
C ARG A 40 -5.29 4.50 -10.44
N GLY A 41 -5.90 4.35 -9.27
CA GLY A 41 -6.87 3.29 -8.98
C GLY A 41 -8.03 3.80 -8.15
N GLN A 42 -9.20 3.16 -8.30
CA GLN A 42 -10.38 3.40 -7.47
C GLN A 42 -11.21 2.12 -7.36
N GLY A 43 -11.44 1.66 -6.14
CA GLY A 43 -12.11 0.37 -5.92
C GLY A 43 -11.36 -0.75 -6.64
N THR A 44 -12.04 -1.44 -7.54
CA THR A 44 -11.48 -2.53 -8.34
C THR A 44 -10.98 -2.10 -9.73
N GLN A 45 -10.86 -0.81 -9.96
CA GLN A 45 -10.48 -0.27 -11.27
C GLN A 45 -9.12 0.42 -11.22
N LEU A 46 -8.33 0.22 -12.28
CA LEU A 46 -7.07 0.88 -12.52
C LEU A 46 -7.12 1.64 -13.84
N TRP A 47 -6.35 2.71 -13.95
CA TRP A 47 -6.14 3.45 -15.19
C TRP A 47 -4.65 3.60 -15.44
N ASP A 48 -4.27 3.32 -16.66
CA ASP A 48 -2.89 3.57 -17.09
C ASP A 48 -2.66 5.05 -17.43
N VAL A 49 -1.41 5.40 -17.68
CA VAL A 49 -0.99 6.77 -18.06
C VAL A 49 -1.62 7.27 -19.36
N ASN A 50 -2.22 6.40 -20.16
CA ASN A 50 -2.96 6.76 -21.38
C ASN A 50 -4.45 6.88 -21.13
N GLY A 51 -4.92 6.72 -19.88
CA GLY A 51 -6.32 6.78 -19.50
C GLY A 51 -7.12 5.52 -19.78
N LYS A 52 -6.51 4.45 -20.27
CA LYS A 52 -7.19 3.18 -20.48
C LYS A 52 -7.52 2.53 -19.14
N ARG A 53 -8.75 2.07 -18.99
CA ARG A 53 -9.30 1.44 -17.80
C ARG A 53 -9.13 -0.07 -17.82
N TYR A 54 -8.82 -0.63 -16.65
CA TYR A 54 -8.67 -2.05 -16.40
C TYR A 54 -9.45 -2.46 -15.17
N LEU A 55 -9.87 -3.71 -15.10
CA LEU A 55 -10.32 -4.34 -13.87
C LEU A 55 -9.12 -4.99 -13.18
N ASP A 56 -8.95 -4.70 -11.91
CA ASP A 56 -7.85 -5.26 -11.11
C ASP A 56 -8.28 -6.55 -10.41
N PHE A 57 -7.91 -7.67 -11.00
CA PHE A 57 -8.07 -9.00 -10.40
C PHE A 57 -6.82 -9.48 -9.64
N LEU A 58 -5.73 -8.71 -9.69
CA LEU A 58 -4.48 -9.05 -9.01
C LEU A 58 -4.41 -8.45 -7.61
N CYS A 59 -4.97 -7.24 -7.43
CA CYS A 59 -4.99 -6.51 -6.15
C CYS A 59 -3.60 -6.38 -5.49
N GLY A 60 -2.54 -6.18 -6.29
CA GLY A 60 -1.18 -6.12 -5.78
C GLY A 60 -0.71 -7.45 -5.15
N ILE A 61 -1.18 -8.59 -5.67
CA ILE A 61 -1.04 -9.94 -5.10
C ILE A 61 -1.78 -10.01 -3.75
N ALA A 62 -3.09 -9.71 -3.79
CA ALA A 62 -4.03 -9.73 -2.66
C ALA A 62 -3.76 -8.72 -1.53
N VAL A 63 -2.95 -7.68 -1.77
CA VAL A 63 -2.65 -6.64 -0.77
C VAL A 63 -3.77 -5.60 -0.67
N THR A 64 -4.35 -5.18 -1.80
CA THR A 64 -5.37 -4.12 -1.85
C THR A 64 -6.79 -4.67 -1.77
N SER A 65 -7.06 -5.57 -0.83
CA SER A 65 -8.36 -6.25 -0.68
C SER A 65 -9.53 -5.30 -0.37
N LEU A 66 -9.26 -4.11 0.17
CA LEU A 66 -10.27 -3.05 0.40
C LEU A 66 -10.49 -2.14 -0.82
N GLY A 67 -9.80 -2.44 -1.93
CA GLY A 67 -9.83 -1.64 -3.14
C GLY A 67 -8.87 -0.45 -3.11
N HIS A 68 -8.58 0.05 -4.31
CA HIS A 68 -7.73 1.23 -4.48
C HIS A 68 -8.42 2.49 -3.96
N SER A 69 -7.64 3.40 -3.39
CA SER A 69 -8.09 4.72 -2.91
C SER A 69 -9.30 4.64 -1.96
N ASN A 70 -9.34 3.61 -1.09
CA ASN A 70 -10.37 3.50 -0.06
C ASN A 70 -10.31 4.74 0.86
N PRO A 71 -11.39 5.53 0.97
CA PRO A 71 -11.35 6.81 1.69
C PRO A 71 -11.11 6.66 3.19
N VAL A 72 -11.57 5.56 3.79
CA VAL A 72 -11.37 5.30 5.23
C VAL A 72 -9.90 5.00 5.50
N VAL A 73 -9.29 4.15 4.69
CA VAL A 73 -7.85 3.82 4.81
C VAL A 73 -6.99 5.05 4.54
N ALA A 74 -7.28 5.81 3.48
CA ALA A 74 -6.54 7.02 3.14
C ALA A 74 -6.60 8.06 4.25
N ALA A 75 -7.79 8.28 4.84
CA ALA A 75 -7.96 9.20 5.96
C ALA A 75 -7.19 8.75 7.22
N ALA A 76 -7.26 7.46 7.55
CA ALA A 76 -6.56 6.89 8.71
C ALA A 76 -5.03 7.03 8.56
N ILE A 77 -4.48 6.71 7.38
CA ILE A 77 -3.05 6.87 7.08
C ILE A 77 -2.64 8.34 7.17
N SER A 78 -3.41 9.25 6.56
CA SER A 78 -3.13 10.68 6.60
C SER A 78 -3.14 11.23 8.04
N HIS A 79 -4.13 10.85 8.84
CA HIS A 79 -4.21 11.24 10.24
C HIS A 79 -2.98 10.75 11.03
N GLN A 80 -2.67 9.46 10.91
CA GLN A 80 -1.55 8.88 11.66
C GLN A 80 -0.20 9.42 11.21
N ALA A 81 0.00 9.64 9.91
CA ALA A 81 1.22 10.22 9.37
C ALA A 81 1.49 11.64 9.90
N ASN A 82 0.43 12.41 10.18
CA ASN A 82 0.53 13.74 10.79
C ASN A 82 0.65 13.71 12.31
N THR A 83 0.46 12.55 12.96
CA THR A 83 0.51 12.40 14.42
C THR A 83 1.81 11.75 14.86
N LEU A 84 2.12 10.57 14.34
CA LEU A 84 3.31 9.80 14.71
C LEU A 84 3.59 8.74 13.64
N LEU A 85 4.75 8.82 12.97
CA LEU A 85 5.13 7.87 11.93
C LEU A 85 5.72 6.58 12.51
N HIS A 86 6.77 6.70 13.32
CA HIS A 86 7.55 5.56 13.79
C HIS A 86 8.34 5.90 15.06
N VAL A 87 8.45 4.95 15.98
CA VAL A 87 9.20 5.10 17.23
C VAL A 87 10.11 3.91 17.55
N SER A 88 10.33 2.99 16.61
CA SER A 88 11.00 1.70 16.85
C SER A 88 10.21 0.75 17.79
N ASN A 89 10.53 -0.54 17.72
CA ASN A 89 9.98 -1.55 18.64
C ASN A 89 10.51 -1.43 20.07
N PHE A 90 11.44 -0.52 20.34
CA PHE A 90 11.86 -0.20 21.71
C PHE A 90 10.77 0.56 22.50
N PHE A 91 9.82 1.17 21.83
CA PHE A 91 8.76 1.96 22.44
C PHE A 91 7.39 1.51 21.96
N ALA A 92 6.42 1.53 22.87
CA ALA A 92 5.04 1.31 22.52
C ALA A 92 4.40 2.58 21.95
N ASN A 93 3.39 2.41 21.10
CA ASN A 93 2.47 3.47 20.69
C ASN A 93 1.03 2.92 20.69
N PRO A 94 0.03 3.81 20.85
CA PRO A 94 -1.36 3.37 20.99
C PRO A 94 -1.87 2.53 19.82
N VAL A 95 -1.53 2.91 18.58
CA VAL A 95 -2.03 2.24 17.38
C VAL A 95 -1.47 0.83 17.27
N ALA A 96 -0.15 0.66 17.43
CA ALA A 96 0.49 -0.66 17.38
C ALA A 96 -0.02 -1.56 18.52
N THR A 97 -0.14 -1.02 19.74
CA THR A 97 -0.65 -1.76 20.89
C THR A 97 -2.09 -2.25 20.65
N GLN A 98 -2.97 -1.37 20.18
CA GLN A 98 -4.34 -1.73 19.88
C GLN A 98 -4.44 -2.76 18.75
N THR A 99 -3.61 -2.62 17.71
CA THR A 99 -3.56 -3.58 16.60
C THR A 99 -3.09 -4.95 17.09
N ALA A 100 -2.07 -5.01 17.94
CA ALA A 100 -1.60 -6.26 18.53
C ALA A 100 -2.71 -6.98 19.34
N LEU A 101 -3.43 -6.23 20.18
CA LEU A 101 -4.57 -6.77 20.93
C LEU A 101 -5.69 -7.30 20.03
N MET A 102 -5.97 -6.62 18.91
CA MET A 102 -6.97 -7.07 17.95
C MET A 102 -6.53 -8.37 17.25
N VAL A 103 -5.28 -8.46 16.84
CA VAL A 103 -4.72 -9.66 16.19
C VAL A 103 -4.74 -10.84 17.16
N ASP A 104 -4.28 -10.65 18.39
CA ASP A 104 -4.30 -11.67 19.42
C ASP A 104 -5.73 -12.19 19.67
N LYS A 105 -6.71 -11.30 19.82
CA LYS A 105 -8.11 -11.67 19.99
C LYS A 105 -8.66 -12.48 18.81
N LEU A 106 -8.31 -12.13 17.56
CA LEU A 106 -8.75 -12.86 16.38
C LEU A 106 -8.19 -14.28 16.35
N LEU A 107 -6.91 -14.45 16.71
CA LEU A 107 -6.25 -15.75 16.75
C LEU A 107 -6.78 -16.61 17.93
N SER A 108 -6.95 -16.03 19.10
CA SER A 108 -7.48 -16.73 20.28
C SER A 108 -8.91 -17.22 20.04
N ASN A 109 -9.77 -16.41 19.43
CA ASN A 109 -11.12 -16.82 19.08
C ASN A 109 -11.16 -17.97 18.05
N ALA A 110 -10.18 -18.03 17.14
CA ALA A 110 -10.07 -19.09 16.14
C ALA A 110 -9.56 -20.41 16.73
N SER A 111 -8.80 -20.36 17.84
CA SER A 111 -8.16 -21.52 18.47
C SER A 111 -8.99 -22.19 19.58
N GLY A 112 -10.11 -21.60 19.98
CA GLY A 112 -11.00 -22.09 21.06
C GLY A 112 -10.69 -21.50 22.44
N GLU A 113 -11.51 -21.88 23.45
CA GLU A 113 -11.49 -21.26 24.79
C GLU A 113 -10.19 -21.47 25.59
N ASP A 114 -9.37 -22.45 25.22
CA ASP A 114 -8.09 -22.79 25.90
C ASP A 114 -6.85 -22.15 25.24
N ALA A 115 -7.03 -21.33 24.20
CA ALA A 115 -5.92 -20.62 23.59
C ALA A 115 -5.44 -19.50 24.54
N GLY A 116 -4.27 -19.67 25.11
CA GLY A 116 -3.61 -18.65 25.93
C GLY A 116 -3.39 -17.34 25.16
N TYR A 117 -2.96 -16.31 25.87
CA TYR A 117 -2.62 -15.02 25.26
C TYR A 117 -1.40 -15.16 24.35
N GLY A 118 -1.52 -14.67 23.10
CA GLY A 118 -0.43 -14.57 22.15
C GLY A 118 0.39 -13.29 22.32
N GLN A 119 1.49 -13.22 21.61
CA GLN A 119 2.30 -12.01 21.46
C GLN A 119 2.47 -11.69 19.99
N VAL A 120 2.40 -10.42 19.62
CA VAL A 120 2.51 -9.94 18.24
C VAL A 120 3.83 -9.21 18.06
N PHE A 121 4.61 -9.66 17.10
CA PHE A 121 5.82 -8.97 16.65
C PHE A 121 5.57 -8.32 15.29
N PHE A 122 5.73 -7.00 15.23
CA PHE A 122 5.66 -6.26 13.98
C PHE A 122 7.04 -6.18 13.34
N CYS A 123 7.17 -6.72 12.15
CA CYS A 123 8.39 -6.71 11.36
C CYS A 123 8.19 -5.99 10.02
N ASN A 124 9.28 -5.77 9.29
CA ASN A 124 9.24 -5.06 8.03
C ASN A 124 8.70 -5.93 6.87
N SER A 125 8.88 -7.24 6.94
CA SER A 125 8.46 -8.18 5.92
C SER A 125 8.12 -9.55 6.50
N GLY A 126 7.39 -10.36 5.73
CA GLY A 126 7.07 -11.73 6.13
C GLY A 126 8.27 -12.69 6.11
N ALA A 127 9.45 -12.24 5.69
CA ALA A 127 10.68 -13.04 5.67
C ALA A 127 11.52 -12.90 6.94
N GLU A 128 11.16 -11.99 7.84
CA GLU A 128 11.79 -11.78 9.15
C GLU A 128 11.06 -12.62 10.21
#